data_b869c90c69c7d12d71c34a1cec9ced8f
#
_entry.id   b869c90c69c7d12d71c34a1cec9ced8f
#
_cell.length_a   1.000
_cell.length_b   1.000
_cell.length_c   1.000
_cell.angle_alpha   90.00
_cell.angle_beta   90.00
_cell.angle_gamma   90.00
#
_symmetry.space_group_name_H-M   'P 1'
#
loop_
_entity.id
_entity.type
_entity.pdbx_description
1 polymer ?
#
loop_
_entity_poly.entity_id
_entity_poly.type
_entity_poly.pdbx_seq_one_letter_code
_entity_poly.pdbx_strand_id
1 'polypeptide(L)'
;MKGLLVTARSADRATLRLATFVPFQLNRLAVAVSEHLAAIYRGSFALEIPEWRVIATVGQARGCTAQFIAASTRMHKTRVSRAIAQLRKRGLLERAPSPHDRSEMRLRLSAEGRRLYAQLVPLALAREEALLTCLTATQRRGFRAALARLESHLGL
;
A
#
# COMPACT_ATOMS: atom_id res chain seq x y z
N MET A 1 8.93 55.53 -40.15
CA MET A 1 8.58 54.08 -40.01
C MET A 1 9.41 53.54 -38.84
N LYS A 2 8.74 53.31 -37.67
CA LYS A 2 9.36 52.78 -36.44
C LYS A 2 9.17 51.27 -36.41
N GLY A 3 10.29 50.55 -36.56
CA GLY A 3 10.31 49.09 -36.43
C GLY A 3 10.15 48.69 -34.97
N LEU A 4 9.10 47.91 -34.70
CA LEU A 4 8.77 47.34 -33.39
C LEU A 4 9.65 46.10 -33.20
N LEU A 5 10.70 46.21 -32.42
CA LEU A 5 11.50 45.06 -31.95
C LEU A 5 10.65 44.32 -30.89
N VAL A 6 10.01 43.22 -31.32
CA VAL A 6 9.42 42.26 -30.41
C VAL A 6 10.55 41.45 -29.78
N THR A 7 10.88 41.80 -28.55
CA THR A 7 11.78 41.00 -27.71
C THR A 7 11.06 39.69 -27.36
N ALA A 8 11.46 38.61 -28.04
CA ALA A 8 11.07 37.25 -27.64
C ALA A 8 11.64 36.98 -26.23
N ARG A 9 10.78 37.04 -25.20
CA ARG A 9 11.11 36.53 -23.89
C ARG A 9 11.42 35.04 -24.06
N SER A 10 12.66 34.67 -23.86
CA SER A 10 13.10 33.28 -23.73
C SER A 10 12.28 32.64 -22.63
N ALA A 11 11.33 31.78 -23.02
CA ALA A 11 10.63 30.93 -22.09
C ALA A 11 11.69 30.00 -21.48
N ASP A 12 12.05 30.29 -20.24
CA ASP A 12 12.92 29.43 -19.44
C ASP A 12 12.22 28.04 -19.40
N ARG A 13 12.76 27.09 -20.18
CA ARG A 13 12.23 25.74 -20.25
C ARG A 13 12.42 25.11 -18.88
N ALA A 14 11.38 25.11 -18.08
CA ALA A 14 11.38 24.47 -16.78
C ALA A 14 11.87 23.02 -16.94
N THR A 15 13.06 22.72 -16.43
CA THR A 15 13.65 21.39 -16.51
C THR A 15 13.18 20.58 -15.31
N LEU A 16 12.46 19.49 -15.56
CA LEU A 16 12.03 18.58 -14.49
C LEU A 16 13.24 17.87 -13.87
N ARG A 17 13.46 18.10 -12.58
CA ARG A 17 14.48 17.38 -11.78
C ARG A 17 13.82 16.22 -11.03
N LEU A 18 13.92 15.00 -11.56
CA LEU A 18 13.29 13.81 -10.95
C LEU A 18 13.70 13.59 -9.50
N ALA A 19 14.94 13.87 -9.13
CA ALA A 19 15.44 13.67 -7.78
C ALA A 19 14.68 14.51 -6.72
N THR A 20 14.13 15.67 -7.10
CA THR A 20 13.37 16.57 -6.22
C THR A 20 11.88 16.60 -6.54
N PHE A 21 11.44 15.87 -7.56
CA PHE A 21 10.04 15.78 -7.95
C PHE A 21 9.29 14.84 -7.01
N VAL A 22 8.43 15.38 -6.16
CA VAL A 22 7.73 14.66 -5.09
C VAL A 22 7.02 13.40 -5.56
N PRO A 23 6.25 13.37 -6.68
CA PRO A 23 5.61 12.13 -7.14
C PRO A 23 6.59 11.01 -7.45
N PHE A 24 7.76 11.34 -8.01
CA PHE A 24 8.81 10.36 -8.28
C PHE A 24 9.45 9.83 -6.99
N GLN A 25 9.71 10.74 -6.03
CA GLN A 25 10.25 10.37 -4.72
C GLN A 25 9.31 9.44 -3.97
N LEU A 26 8.00 9.74 -3.95
CA LEU A 26 6.97 8.90 -3.31
C LEU A 26 6.90 7.51 -3.94
N ASN A 27 6.87 7.43 -5.26
CA ASN A 27 6.85 6.13 -5.95
C ASN A 27 8.09 5.29 -5.65
N ARG A 28 9.28 5.88 -5.75
CA ARG A 28 10.55 5.20 -5.44
C ARG A 28 10.61 4.74 -3.99
N LEU A 29 10.18 5.59 -3.06
CA LEU A 29 10.14 5.27 -1.64
C LEU A 29 9.16 4.15 -1.35
N ALA A 30 7.95 4.18 -1.92
CA ALA A 30 6.95 3.14 -1.74
C ALA A 30 7.44 1.76 -2.20
N VAL A 31 8.17 1.69 -3.32
CA VAL A 31 8.79 0.44 -3.80
C VAL A 31 9.85 -0.03 -2.80
N ALA A 32 10.78 0.84 -2.40
CA ALA A 32 11.87 0.48 -1.48
C ALA A 32 11.33 0.01 -0.11
N VAL A 33 10.34 0.71 0.46
CA VAL A 33 9.69 0.33 1.71
C VAL A 33 8.96 -1.02 1.58
N SER A 34 8.25 -1.24 0.47
CA SER A 34 7.57 -2.51 0.22
C SER A 34 8.55 -3.68 0.14
N GLU A 35 9.68 -3.54 -0.54
CA GLU A 35 10.71 -4.58 -0.61
C GLU A 35 11.42 -4.79 0.74
N HIS A 36 11.67 -3.72 1.49
CA HIS A 36 12.24 -3.81 2.83
C HIS A 36 11.36 -4.62 3.79
N LEU A 37 10.03 -4.41 3.72
CA LEU A 37 9.05 -5.20 4.46
C LEU A 37 8.94 -6.64 3.92
N ALA A 38 9.10 -6.83 2.61
CA ALA A 38 8.94 -8.14 1.96
C ALA A 38 9.90 -9.21 2.53
N ALA A 39 11.08 -8.82 2.97
CA ALA A 39 12.05 -9.72 3.57
C ALA A 39 11.48 -10.52 4.77
N ILE A 40 10.58 -9.90 5.56
CA ILE A 40 9.96 -10.56 6.72
C ILE A 40 9.03 -11.68 6.28
N TYR A 41 8.07 -11.35 5.41
CA TYR A 41 7.00 -12.29 5.09
C TYR A 41 7.41 -13.30 4.02
N ARG A 42 8.41 -13.03 3.19
CA ARG A 42 9.02 -14.05 2.31
C ARG A 42 9.79 -15.09 3.10
N GLY A 43 10.67 -14.66 4.00
CA GLY A 43 11.55 -15.56 4.74
C GLY A 43 10.81 -16.47 5.73
N SER A 44 9.92 -15.91 6.55
CA SER A 44 9.29 -16.66 7.64
C SER A 44 7.93 -17.26 7.28
N PHE A 45 7.22 -16.70 6.28
CA PHE A 45 5.83 -17.06 5.98
C PHE A 45 5.59 -17.46 4.52
N ALA A 46 6.60 -17.41 3.68
CA ALA A 46 6.52 -17.68 2.24
C ALA A 46 5.36 -16.91 1.57
N LEU A 47 5.22 -15.62 1.92
CA LEU A 47 4.22 -14.73 1.36
C LEU A 47 4.89 -13.72 0.43
N GLU A 48 4.22 -13.44 -0.70
CA GLU A 48 4.58 -12.34 -1.57
C GLU A 48 3.87 -11.03 -1.19
N ILE A 49 4.38 -9.89 -1.68
CA ILE A 49 3.80 -8.57 -1.40
C ILE A 49 2.29 -8.51 -1.64
N PRO A 50 1.73 -9.04 -2.76
CA PRO A 50 0.29 -9.05 -2.97
C PRO A 50 -0.46 -9.88 -1.93
N GLU A 51 0.07 -11.02 -1.53
CA GLU A 51 -0.52 -11.93 -0.55
C GLU A 51 -0.56 -11.30 0.84
N TRP A 52 0.55 -10.69 1.25
CA TRP A 52 0.61 -9.91 2.50
C TRP A 52 -0.46 -8.82 2.53
N ARG A 53 -0.56 -8.01 1.46
CA ARG A 53 -1.55 -6.93 1.38
C ARG A 53 -2.99 -7.45 1.49
N VAL A 54 -3.28 -8.60 0.88
CA VAL A 54 -4.59 -9.25 1.00
C VAL A 54 -4.84 -9.69 2.44
N ILE A 55 -3.90 -10.40 3.07
CA ILE A 55 -4.04 -10.88 4.47
C ILE A 55 -4.23 -9.68 5.42
N ALA A 56 -3.42 -8.62 5.28
CA ALA A 56 -3.51 -7.43 6.12
C ALA A 56 -4.88 -6.74 5.99
N THR A 57 -5.36 -6.57 4.76
CA THR A 57 -6.67 -5.94 4.50
C THR A 57 -7.82 -6.77 5.05
N VAL A 58 -7.82 -8.08 4.81
CA VAL A 58 -8.88 -8.99 5.31
C VAL A 58 -8.86 -9.08 6.83
N GLY A 59 -7.67 -9.12 7.43
CA GLY A 59 -7.51 -9.18 8.89
C GLY A 59 -8.00 -7.90 9.58
N GLN A 60 -7.63 -6.75 9.07
CA GLN A 60 -8.06 -5.43 9.58
C GLN A 60 -9.57 -5.23 9.44
N ALA A 61 -10.14 -5.54 8.28
CA ALA A 61 -11.56 -5.36 7.99
C ALA A 61 -12.46 -6.44 8.60
N ARG A 62 -11.88 -7.46 9.25
CA ARG A 62 -12.60 -8.64 9.79
C ARG A 62 -13.48 -9.34 8.75
N GLY A 63 -13.10 -9.23 7.48
CA GLY A 63 -13.76 -9.77 6.31
C GLY A 63 -14.21 -8.69 5.33
N CYS A 64 -13.93 -8.91 4.04
CA CYS A 64 -14.21 -7.95 2.97
C CYS A 64 -14.30 -8.64 1.61
N THR A 65 -14.73 -7.90 0.60
CA THR A 65 -14.81 -8.38 -0.78
C THR A 65 -13.46 -8.21 -1.50
N ALA A 66 -13.27 -8.94 -2.61
CA ALA A 66 -12.11 -8.75 -3.48
C ALA A 66 -12.06 -7.33 -4.08
N GLN A 67 -13.23 -6.72 -4.34
CA GLN A 67 -13.32 -5.35 -4.82
C GLN A 67 -12.82 -4.36 -3.78
N PHE A 68 -13.19 -4.53 -2.51
CA PHE A 68 -12.69 -3.71 -1.41
C PHE A 68 -11.17 -3.82 -1.30
N ILE A 69 -10.61 -5.04 -1.39
CA ILE A 69 -9.14 -5.24 -1.35
C ILE A 69 -8.46 -4.50 -2.50
N ALA A 70 -8.99 -4.61 -3.73
CA ALA A 70 -8.42 -3.93 -4.88
C ALA A 70 -8.43 -2.40 -4.71
N ALA A 71 -9.53 -1.85 -4.21
CA ALA A 71 -9.68 -0.42 -3.94
C ALA A 71 -8.71 0.05 -2.84
N SER A 72 -8.71 -0.60 -1.67
CA SER A 72 -7.88 -0.23 -0.52
C SER A 72 -6.38 -0.36 -0.77
N THR A 73 -5.95 -1.36 -1.57
CA THR A 73 -4.53 -1.60 -1.83
C THR A 73 -4.02 -0.97 -3.10
N ARG A 74 -4.92 -0.40 -3.92
CA ARG A 74 -4.62 0.11 -5.29
C ARG A 74 -3.97 -0.95 -6.19
N MET A 75 -4.17 -2.23 -5.90
CA MET A 75 -3.70 -3.32 -6.75
C MET A 75 -4.67 -3.59 -7.89
N HIS A 76 -4.11 -3.98 -9.04
CA HIS A 76 -4.93 -4.43 -10.18
C HIS A 76 -5.74 -5.69 -9.81
N LYS A 77 -6.99 -5.77 -10.25
CA LYS A 77 -7.94 -6.86 -9.95
C LYS A 77 -7.35 -8.26 -10.19
N THR A 78 -6.62 -8.44 -11.28
CA THR A 78 -5.97 -9.71 -11.61
C THR A 78 -4.92 -10.12 -10.56
N ARG A 79 -4.15 -9.16 -10.03
CA ARG A 79 -3.15 -9.42 -9.00
C ARG A 79 -3.82 -9.80 -7.68
N VAL A 80 -4.89 -9.11 -7.31
CA VAL A 80 -5.72 -9.44 -6.13
C VAL A 80 -6.30 -10.84 -6.27
N SER A 81 -6.91 -11.17 -7.40
CA SER A 81 -7.51 -12.48 -7.65
C SER A 81 -6.50 -13.62 -7.55
N ARG A 82 -5.29 -13.45 -8.10
CA ARG A 82 -4.20 -14.44 -8.00
C ARG A 82 -3.74 -14.62 -6.55
N ALA A 83 -3.54 -13.52 -5.81
CA ALA A 83 -3.15 -13.60 -4.41
C ALA A 83 -4.21 -14.31 -3.55
N ILE A 84 -5.50 -14.00 -3.75
CA ILE A 84 -6.61 -14.67 -3.08
C ILE A 84 -6.60 -16.17 -3.39
N ALA A 85 -6.41 -16.56 -4.66
CA ALA A 85 -6.39 -17.97 -5.07
C ALA A 85 -5.25 -18.73 -4.38
N GLN A 86 -4.04 -18.16 -4.32
CA GLN A 86 -2.90 -18.76 -3.63
C GLN A 86 -3.14 -18.89 -2.12
N LEU A 87 -3.64 -17.85 -1.47
CA LEU A 87 -3.93 -17.87 -0.04
C LEU A 87 -5.03 -18.86 0.32
N ARG A 88 -6.06 -19.01 -0.53
CA ARG A 88 -7.09 -20.04 -0.37
C ARG A 88 -6.53 -21.45 -0.54
N LYS A 89 -5.67 -21.67 -1.56
CA LYS A 89 -4.98 -22.95 -1.75
C LYS A 89 -4.15 -23.35 -0.54
N ARG A 90 -3.56 -22.36 0.15
CA ARG A 90 -2.80 -22.56 1.38
C ARG A 90 -3.68 -22.66 2.64
N GLY A 91 -4.99 -22.60 2.51
CA GLY A 91 -5.91 -22.67 3.64
C GLY A 91 -5.91 -21.44 4.57
N LEU A 92 -5.35 -20.30 4.13
CA LEU A 92 -5.22 -19.07 4.93
C LEU A 92 -6.45 -18.16 4.81
N LEU A 93 -7.23 -18.31 3.73
CA LEU A 93 -8.47 -17.57 3.48
C LEU A 93 -9.62 -18.52 3.21
N GLU A 94 -10.79 -18.13 3.68
CA GLU A 94 -12.06 -18.79 3.41
C GLU A 94 -13.09 -17.79 2.85
N ARG A 95 -14.09 -18.30 2.15
CA ARG A 95 -15.26 -17.52 1.75
C ARG A 95 -16.40 -17.80 2.72
N ALA A 96 -17.07 -16.75 3.15
CA ALA A 96 -18.24 -16.84 3.99
C ALA A 96 -19.31 -15.85 3.50
N PRO A 97 -20.60 -16.17 3.65
CA PRO A 97 -21.67 -15.22 3.40
C PRO A 97 -21.49 -13.97 4.26
N SER A 98 -21.87 -12.81 3.72
CA SER A 98 -21.93 -11.58 4.51
C SER A 98 -22.97 -11.72 5.63
N PRO A 99 -22.70 -11.17 6.83
CA PRO A 99 -23.71 -11.11 7.90
C PRO A 99 -24.95 -10.29 7.54
N HIS A 100 -24.79 -9.32 6.63
CA HIS A 100 -25.83 -8.37 6.25
C HIS A 100 -26.53 -8.73 4.93
N ASP A 101 -25.86 -9.48 4.06
CA ASP A 101 -26.39 -9.92 2.77
C ASP A 101 -25.83 -11.30 2.44
N ARG A 102 -26.66 -12.34 2.53
CA ARG A 102 -26.27 -13.73 2.24
C ARG A 102 -25.90 -13.96 0.77
N SER A 103 -26.28 -13.07 -0.14
CA SER A 103 -25.90 -13.13 -1.55
C SER A 103 -24.46 -12.63 -1.78
N GLU A 104 -23.94 -11.80 -0.86
CA GLU A 104 -22.57 -11.28 -0.94
C GLU A 104 -21.59 -12.25 -0.26
N MET A 105 -20.62 -12.73 -1.04
CA MET A 105 -19.54 -13.57 -0.52
C MET A 105 -18.34 -12.72 -0.10
N ARG A 106 -17.98 -12.83 1.18
CA ARG A 106 -16.81 -12.15 1.76
C ARG A 106 -15.65 -13.12 1.97
N LEU A 107 -14.46 -12.57 1.91
CA LEU A 107 -13.22 -13.24 2.27
C LEU A 107 -12.96 -13.00 3.75
N ARG A 108 -12.62 -14.06 4.48
CA ARG A 108 -12.21 -14.01 5.89
C ARG A 108 -10.91 -14.78 6.08
N LEU A 109 -10.15 -14.44 7.11
CA LEU A 109 -9.05 -15.27 7.53
C LEU A 109 -9.61 -16.58 8.13
N SER A 110 -9.07 -17.71 7.69
CA SER A 110 -9.31 -19.01 8.34
C SER A 110 -8.69 -19.03 9.76
N ALA A 111 -8.86 -20.10 10.51
CA ALA A 111 -8.18 -20.27 11.79
C ALA A 111 -6.65 -20.19 11.62
N GLU A 112 -6.11 -20.83 10.59
CA GLU A 112 -4.68 -20.78 10.24
C GLU A 112 -4.26 -19.39 9.81
N GLY A 113 -5.05 -18.72 8.95
CA GLY A 113 -4.81 -17.35 8.53
C GLY A 113 -4.79 -16.36 9.69
N ARG A 114 -5.64 -16.53 10.69
CA ARG A 114 -5.61 -15.71 11.91
C ARG A 114 -4.35 -15.95 12.75
N ARG A 115 -3.91 -17.20 12.87
CA ARG A 115 -2.63 -17.51 13.56
C ARG A 115 -1.45 -16.85 12.86
N LEU A 116 -1.37 -17.01 11.55
CA LEU A 116 -0.33 -16.38 10.74
C LEU A 116 -0.36 -14.84 10.88
N TYR A 117 -1.54 -14.23 10.76
CA TYR A 117 -1.73 -12.78 10.90
C TYR A 117 -1.27 -12.28 12.28
N ALA A 118 -1.62 -13.00 13.36
CA ALA A 118 -1.21 -12.65 14.72
C ALA A 118 0.31 -12.68 14.91
N GLN A 119 1.02 -13.59 14.23
CA GLN A 119 2.49 -13.66 14.24
C GLN A 119 3.14 -12.57 13.40
N LEU A 120 2.54 -12.26 12.26
CA LEU A 120 3.10 -11.35 11.26
C LEU A 120 2.98 -9.87 11.65
N VAL A 121 1.85 -9.47 12.25
CA VAL A 121 1.59 -8.06 12.60
C VAL A 121 2.65 -7.47 13.53
N PRO A 122 3.05 -8.12 14.64
CA PRO A 122 4.11 -7.58 15.49
C PRO A 122 5.44 -7.37 14.76
N LEU A 123 5.79 -8.29 13.86
CA LEU A 123 7.02 -8.18 13.06
C LEU A 123 6.95 -7.02 12.06
N ALA A 124 5.80 -6.82 11.43
CA ALA A 124 5.59 -5.69 10.52
C ALA A 124 5.67 -4.35 11.26
N LEU A 125 5.05 -4.25 12.44
CA LEU A 125 5.11 -3.04 13.27
C LEU A 125 6.53 -2.77 13.78
N ALA A 126 7.26 -3.78 14.23
CA ALA A 126 8.65 -3.62 14.64
C ALA A 126 9.53 -3.14 13.48
N ARG A 127 9.27 -3.60 12.27
CA ARG A 127 10.00 -3.14 11.08
C ARG A 127 9.63 -1.72 10.68
N GLU A 128 8.37 -1.32 10.83
CA GLU A 128 7.95 0.08 10.64
C GLU A 128 8.71 0.99 11.61
N GLU A 129 8.75 0.63 12.90
CA GLU A 129 9.49 1.41 13.90
C GLU A 129 10.98 1.50 13.55
N ALA A 130 11.61 0.40 13.16
CA ALA A 130 13.01 0.39 12.74
C ALA A 130 13.24 1.28 11.50
N LEU A 131 12.34 1.26 10.54
CA LEU A 131 12.40 2.13 9.36
C LEU A 131 12.36 3.62 9.73
N LEU A 132 11.56 3.97 10.73
CA LEU A 132 11.35 5.36 11.15
C LEU A 132 12.40 5.87 12.15
N THR A 133 13.38 5.06 12.57
CA THR A 133 14.42 5.49 13.54
C THR A 133 15.29 6.65 13.03
N CYS A 134 15.41 6.80 11.71
CA CYS A 134 16.13 7.92 11.09
C CYS A 134 15.44 9.29 11.27
N LEU A 135 14.20 9.31 11.77
CA LEU A 135 13.40 10.51 11.99
C LEU A 135 13.29 10.84 13.48
N THR A 136 13.39 12.11 13.82
CA THR A 136 13.04 12.60 15.16
C THR A 136 11.54 12.43 15.43
N ALA A 137 11.10 12.47 16.70
CA ALA A 137 9.70 12.36 17.07
C ALA A 137 8.82 13.44 16.38
N THR A 138 9.34 14.66 16.25
CA THR A 138 8.64 15.77 15.57
C THR A 138 8.51 15.49 14.05
N GLN A 139 9.59 15.02 13.41
CA GLN A 139 9.55 14.65 12.00
C GLN A 139 8.59 13.48 11.71
N ARG A 140 8.55 12.46 12.58
CA ARG A 140 7.59 11.34 12.45
C ARG A 140 6.15 11.83 12.51
N ARG A 141 5.81 12.71 13.47
CA ARG A 141 4.46 13.31 13.57
C ARG A 141 4.12 14.12 12.33
N GLY A 142 5.02 14.98 11.89
CA GLY A 142 4.84 15.81 10.70
C GLY A 142 4.68 14.97 9.44
N PHE A 143 5.48 13.92 9.26
CA PHE A 143 5.40 12.99 8.13
C PHE A 143 4.06 12.25 8.09
N ARG A 144 3.60 11.67 9.22
CA ARG A 144 2.28 11.01 9.28
C ARG A 144 1.13 12.00 8.98
N ALA A 145 1.20 13.21 9.50
CA ALA A 145 0.21 14.25 9.21
C ALA A 145 0.21 14.66 7.73
N ALA A 146 1.38 14.78 7.11
CA ALA A 146 1.50 15.11 5.69
C ALA A 146 0.94 13.99 4.80
N LEU A 147 1.24 12.72 5.11
CA LEU A 147 0.68 11.57 4.39
C LEU A 147 -0.85 11.57 4.47
N ALA A 148 -1.42 11.68 5.67
CA ALA A 148 -2.88 11.69 5.86
C ALA A 148 -3.57 12.82 5.08
N ARG A 149 -2.95 14.02 5.01
CA ARG A 149 -3.48 15.13 4.22
C ARG A 149 -3.43 14.86 2.71
N LEU A 150 -2.35 14.26 2.21
CA LEU A 150 -2.23 13.88 0.81
C LEU A 150 -3.23 12.79 0.43
N GLU A 151 -3.38 11.76 1.28
CA GLU A 151 -4.38 10.70 1.09
C GLU A 151 -5.79 11.28 1.03
N SER A 152 -6.16 12.13 1.98
CA SER A 152 -7.46 12.80 1.99
C SER A 152 -7.69 13.67 0.75
N HIS A 153 -6.66 14.41 0.29
CA HIS A 153 -6.74 15.25 -0.90
C HIS A 153 -6.93 14.43 -2.18
N LEU A 154 -6.36 13.23 -2.22
CA LEU A 154 -6.45 12.30 -3.35
C LEU A 154 -7.68 11.35 -3.27
N GLY A 155 -8.51 11.46 -2.24
CA GLY A 155 -9.69 10.62 -2.04
C GLY A 155 -9.34 9.16 -1.74
N LEU A 156 -8.31 8.94 -0.92
CA LEU A 156 -7.85 7.63 -0.46
C LEU A 156 -8.41 7.28 0.91
#